data_bd940e6b2e4ac0f13aeb0c6c263b4228
#
_entry.id   bd940e6b2e4ac0f13aeb0c6c263b4228
#
_cell.length_a   1.000
_cell.length_b   1.000
_cell.length_c   1.000
_cell.angle_alpha   90.00
_cell.angle_beta   90.00
_cell.angle_gamma   90.00
#
_symmetry.space_group_name_H-M   'P 1'
#
loop_
_entity.id
_entity.type
_entity.pdbx_description
1 polymer ?
#
loop_
_entity_poly.entity_id
_entity_poly.type
_entity_poly.pdbx_seq_one_letter_code
_entity_poly.pdbx_strand_id
1 'polypeptide(L)' 'MPVEVDCTFGADGRVRVRRVRLGRPWRVVEQGRQWADADARHVLVMLDGTVHELVLRADTLTWELRELPGGRKMV' A
#
# COMPACT_ATOMS: atom_id res chain seq x y z
N MET A 1 -9.97 4.84 -0.24
CA MET A 1 -10.71 3.72 -0.80
C MET A 1 -10.24 2.43 -0.17
N PRO A 2 -11.11 1.68 0.46
CA PRO A 2 -10.72 0.42 1.09
C PRO A 2 -10.21 -0.58 0.08
N VAL A 3 -9.24 -1.38 0.49
CA VAL A 3 -8.59 -2.33 -0.41
C VAL A 3 -8.15 -3.54 0.39
N GLU A 4 -8.15 -4.70 -0.25
CA GLU A 4 -7.58 -5.91 0.33
C GLU A 4 -6.12 -6.00 -0.07
N VAL A 5 -5.29 -6.43 0.86
CA VAL A 5 -3.85 -6.46 0.64
C VAL A 5 -3.31 -7.83 1.04
N ASP A 6 -2.56 -8.43 0.12
CA ASP A 6 -1.84 -9.67 0.39
C ASP A 6 -0.43 -9.29 0.83
N CYS A 7 -0.14 -9.42 2.11
CA CYS A 7 1.12 -8.95 2.65
C CYS A 7 1.59 -9.84 3.79
N THR A 8 2.85 -9.65 4.14
CA THR A 8 3.46 -10.34 5.27
C THR A 8 4.14 -9.28 6.12
N PHE A 9 4.00 -9.41 7.45
CA PHE A 9 4.75 -8.58 8.38
C PHE A 9 5.94 -9.37 8.86
N GLY A 10 7.12 -8.77 8.74
CA GLY A 10 8.33 -9.40 9.23
C GLY A 10 8.45 -9.26 10.73
N ALA A 11 9.40 -9.98 11.29
CA ALA A 11 9.68 -9.92 12.74
C ALA A 11 10.11 -8.52 13.15
N ASP A 12 10.65 -7.74 12.23
CA ASP A 12 11.08 -6.37 12.50
C ASP A 12 9.95 -5.36 12.35
N GLY A 13 8.74 -5.82 12.04
CA GLY A 13 7.60 -4.94 11.89
C GLY A 13 7.43 -4.36 10.50
N ARG A 14 8.36 -4.62 9.59
CA ARG A 14 8.22 -4.14 8.22
C ARG A 14 7.24 -5.01 7.48
N VAL A 15 6.56 -4.40 6.51
CA VAL A 15 5.57 -5.13 5.74
C VAL A 15 6.09 -5.36 4.33
N ARG A 16 5.78 -6.51 3.78
CA ARG A 16 6.04 -6.83 2.38
C ARG A 16 4.70 -7.04 1.70
N VAL A 17 4.38 -6.18 0.74
CA VAL A 17 3.13 -6.25 0.01
C VAL A 17 3.39 -6.93 -1.32
N ARG A 18 2.57 -7.92 -1.66
CA ARG A 18 2.72 -8.63 -2.92
C ARG A 18 1.66 -8.24 -3.92
N ARG A 19 0.43 -8.10 -3.48
CA ARG A 19 -0.65 -7.74 -4.41
C ARG A 19 -1.80 -7.11 -3.65
N VAL A 20 -2.64 -6.42 -4.40
CA VAL A 20 -3.80 -5.75 -3.83
C VAL A 20 -5.03 -6.13 -4.63
N ARG A 21 -6.19 -5.96 -4.04
CA ARG A 21 -7.44 -6.25 -4.72
C ARG A 21 -8.45 -5.13 -4.41
N LEU A 22 -8.87 -4.50 -5.51
CA LEU A 22 -9.93 -3.52 -5.50
C LEU A 22 -11.06 -4.10 -6.32
N GLY A 23 -12.04 -4.68 -5.67
CA GLY A 23 -13.05 -5.39 -6.40
C GLY A 23 -12.51 -6.74 -6.83
N ARG A 24 -11.87 -6.80 -7.96
CA ARG A 24 -11.18 -7.98 -8.46
C ARG A 24 -10.55 -7.62 -9.79
N PRO A 25 -9.60 -8.37 -10.31
CA PRO A 25 -8.87 -9.46 -9.68
C PRO A 25 -7.76 -8.92 -8.81
N TRP A 26 -6.99 -9.82 -8.23
CA TRP A 26 -5.78 -9.42 -7.52
C TRP A 26 -4.79 -8.84 -8.53
N ARG A 27 -4.11 -7.78 -8.10
CA ARG A 27 -3.15 -7.08 -8.94
C ARG A 27 -1.80 -7.10 -8.25
N VAL A 28 -0.78 -7.59 -8.94
CA VAL A 28 0.58 -7.58 -8.41
C VAL A 28 1.09 -6.16 -8.40
N VAL A 29 1.77 -5.79 -7.31
CA VAL A 29 2.36 -4.45 -7.19
C VAL A 29 3.84 -4.58 -6.89
N GLU A 30 4.59 -3.53 -7.19
CA GLU A 30 5.97 -3.41 -6.78
C GLU A 30 6.03 -2.45 -5.61
N GLN A 31 6.67 -2.87 -4.54
CA GLN A 31 6.71 -2.08 -3.32
C GLN A 31 7.91 -1.16 -3.32
N GLY A 32 7.68 0.08 -2.94
CA GLY A 32 8.73 1.03 -2.72
C GLY A 32 8.94 1.25 -1.24
N ARG A 33 9.13 2.51 -0.86
CA ARG A 33 9.42 2.91 0.49
C ARG A 33 8.24 2.69 1.43
N GLN A 34 8.55 2.46 2.71
CA GLN A 34 7.49 2.40 3.73
C GLN A 34 7.94 3.14 4.96
N TRP A 35 6.98 3.66 5.71
CA TRP A 35 7.23 4.36 6.95
C TRP A 35 5.99 4.28 7.81
N ALA A 36 6.10 4.72 9.06
CA ALA A 36 4.98 4.70 9.97
C ALA A 36 4.95 6.00 10.75
N ASP A 37 3.75 6.43 11.11
CA ASP A 37 3.57 7.53 12.03
C ASP A 37 2.63 7.06 13.14
N ALA A 38 2.11 7.99 13.95
CA ALA A 38 1.28 7.62 15.09
C ALA A 38 -0.02 6.96 14.68
N ASP A 39 -0.51 7.25 13.48
CA ASP A 39 -1.85 6.84 13.07
C ASP A 39 -1.86 5.67 12.11
N ALA A 40 -0.77 5.46 11.38
CA ALA A 40 -0.82 4.50 10.29
C ALA A 40 0.56 4.08 9.84
N ARG A 41 0.60 2.98 9.11
CA ARG A 41 1.78 2.58 8.36
C ARG A 41 1.51 2.86 6.90
N HIS A 42 2.51 3.39 6.22
CA HIS A 42 2.40 3.83 4.83
C HIS A 42 3.35 3.04 3.97
N VAL A 43 2.87 2.59 2.82
CA VAL A 43 3.69 1.83 1.87
C VAL A 43 3.42 2.37 0.47
N LEU A 44 4.47 2.78 -0.21
CA LEU A 44 4.32 3.18 -1.60
C LEU A 44 4.38 1.93 -2.48
N VAL A 45 3.47 1.85 -3.43
CA VAL A 45 3.45 0.74 -4.37
C VAL A 45 3.24 1.28 -5.78
N MET A 46 3.77 0.54 -6.74
CA MET A 46 3.53 0.83 -8.15
C MET A 46 2.43 -0.09 -8.63
N LEU A 47 1.34 0.50 -9.10
CA LEU A 47 0.19 -0.25 -9.60
C LEU A 47 -0.15 0.30 -10.96
N ASP A 48 -0.04 -0.56 -11.98
CA ASP A 48 -0.34 -0.16 -13.37
C ASP A 48 0.45 1.08 -13.78
N GLY A 49 1.73 1.13 -13.42
CA GLY A 49 2.59 2.22 -13.82
C GLY A 49 2.41 3.51 -13.07
N THR A 50 1.58 3.53 -12.04
CA THR A 50 1.30 4.72 -11.24
C THR A 50 1.62 4.44 -9.78
N VAL A 51 2.24 5.40 -9.13
CA VAL A 51 2.57 5.28 -7.71
C VAL A 51 1.33 5.57 -6.87
N HIS A 52 1.03 4.66 -5.98
CA HIS A 52 -0.07 4.80 -5.04
C HIS A 52 0.48 4.65 -3.63
N GLU A 53 -0.28 5.10 -2.67
CA GLU A 53 0.06 4.94 -1.27
C GLU A 53 -0.94 3.99 -0.63
N LEU A 54 -0.43 2.92 -0.01
CA LEU A 54 -1.24 2.05 0.82
C LEU A 54 -1.10 2.51 2.26
N VAL A 55 -2.22 2.67 2.94
CA VAL A 55 -2.24 3.15 4.31
C VAL A 55 -2.92 2.10 5.16
N LEU A 56 -2.19 1.56 6.14
CA LEU A 56 -2.75 0.63 7.12
C LEU A 56 -3.06 1.44 8.37
N ARG A 57 -4.32 1.62 8.65
CA ARG A 57 -4.73 2.40 9.81
C ARG A 57 -4.49 1.61 11.08
N ALA A 58 -3.90 2.27 12.06
CA ALA A 58 -3.56 1.61 13.31
C ALA A 58 -4.79 1.30 14.16
N ASP A 59 -5.82 2.14 14.06
CA ASP A 59 -6.99 1.98 14.91
C ASP A 59 -7.92 0.86 14.43
N THR A 60 -8.06 0.69 13.12
CA THR A 60 -9.00 -0.28 12.58
C THR A 60 -8.31 -1.46 11.93
N LEU A 61 -7.00 -1.34 11.65
CA LEU A 61 -6.22 -2.36 10.96
C LEU A 61 -6.78 -2.63 9.57
N THR A 62 -7.28 -1.58 8.93
CA THR A 62 -7.78 -1.67 7.57
C THR A 62 -6.86 -0.94 6.63
N TRP A 63 -6.83 -1.40 5.40
CA TRP A 63 -5.99 -0.82 4.36
C TRP A 63 -6.80 0.12 3.49
N GLU A 64 -6.18 1.24 3.12
CA GLU A 64 -6.74 2.16 2.15
C GLU A 64 -5.74 2.39 1.03
N LEU A 65 -6.24 2.51 -0.18
CA LEU A 65 -5.42 2.85 -1.33
C LEU A 65 -5.68 4.29 -1.69
N ARG A 66 -4.61 5.07 -1.81
CA ARG A 66 -4.71 6.49 -2.15
C ARG A 66 -3.87 6.77 -3.36
N GLU A 67 -4.40 7.61 -4.24
CA GLU A 67 -3.66 8.09 -5.36
C GLU A 67 -2.91 9.33 -4.92
N LEU A 68 -1.62 9.40 -5.19
CA LEU A 68 -0.84 10.54 -4.76
C LEU A 68 -1.14 11.73 -5.65
N PRO A 69 -1.16 12.95 -5.12
CA PRO A 69 -1.31 14.14 -5.93
C PRO A 69 -0.20 14.18 -6.96
N GLY A 70 -0.57 14.35 -8.21
CA GLY A 70 0.40 14.34 -9.29
C GLY A 70 1.13 13.04 -9.39
N GLY A 71 0.55 11.96 -8.89
CA GLY A 71 1.23 10.70 -8.67
C GLY A 71 1.45 9.87 -9.87
N ARG A 72 1.44 10.41 -11.04
CA ARG A 72 1.85 9.64 -12.17
C ARG A 72 3.30 9.32 -11.99
N LYS A 73 3.78 8.45 -12.78
CA LYS A 73 5.11 7.94 -12.57
C LYS A 73 6.13 9.03 -12.43
N MET A 74 7.08 8.73 -11.64
CA MET A 74 8.22 9.58 -11.49
C MET A 74 9.12 9.40 -12.67
N VAL A 75 9.75 10.38 -13.06
CA VAL A 75 10.70 10.23 -14.15
C VAL A 75 12.10 10.52 -13.68
#